data_ebe0ec6eafab95b83d93d4b62f50702b
#
_entry.id   ebe0ec6eafab95b83d93d4b62f50702b
#
_cell.length_a   1.000
_cell.length_b   1.000
_cell.length_c   1.000
_cell.angle_alpha   90.00
_cell.angle_beta   90.00
_cell.angle_gamma   90.00
#
_symmetry.space_group_name_H-M   'P 1'
#
loop_
_entity.id
_entity.type
_entity.pdbx_description
1 polymer ?
#
loop_
_entity_poly.entity_id
_entity_poly.type
_entity_poly.pdbx_seq_one_letter_code
_entity_poly.pdbx_strand_id
1 'polypeptide(L)'
;KLDPVIGRDNEIRRVIQVLSRRTKNNPVLIGEPGVGKTAIVEGLAQRIIDGDVPESLRDKTVVSLDMGSMVAGAKYRGEFEERLKAVLDDIKNSAGQIITFIDELHTIVGAGATGEGAMDAGNMIKPMLARGELRMVGATTLEEYRKYIEKDAALERRFQQVFVGEPSVEDTVGILRGLKDRYEVHHGVRITDSA
;
A
#
# COMPACT_ATOMS: atom_id res chain seq x y z
N LYS A 1 17.95 4.10 -19.04
CA LYS A 1 17.09 4.06 -17.88
C LYS A 1 15.81 3.32 -18.22
N LEU A 2 15.51 2.27 -17.48
CA LEU A 2 14.31 1.49 -17.71
C LEU A 2 13.10 2.17 -17.10
N ASP A 3 12.04 2.24 -17.87
CA ASP A 3 10.76 2.66 -17.34
C ASP A 3 10.25 1.52 -16.46
N PRO A 4 10.09 1.75 -15.16
CA PRO A 4 9.76 0.68 -14.24
C PRO A 4 8.42 0.01 -14.50
N VAL A 5 7.42 0.74 -14.93
CA VAL A 5 6.08 0.19 -15.16
C VAL A 5 5.48 0.81 -16.41
N ILE A 6 5.56 0.06 -17.48
CA ILE A 6 5.03 0.50 -18.76
C ILE A 6 3.49 0.51 -18.69
N GLY A 7 2.90 1.62 -19.10
CA GLY A 7 1.45 1.74 -19.12
C GLY A 7 0.81 2.15 -17.79
N ARG A 8 1.61 2.47 -16.78
CA ARG A 8 1.11 2.85 -15.45
C ARG A 8 1.62 4.20 -14.96
N ASP A 9 2.26 5.00 -15.79
CA ASP A 9 2.82 6.28 -15.38
C ASP A 9 1.77 7.23 -14.81
N ASN A 10 0.59 7.25 -15.37
CA ASN A 10 -0.47 8.14 -14.89
C ASN A 10 -0.92 7.76 -13.49
N GLU A 11 -1.07 6.47 -13.22
CA GLU A 11 -1.46 5.99 -11.91
C GLU A 11 -0.37 6.26 -10.88
N ILE A 12 0.89 6.02 -11.24
CA ILE A 12 2.02 6.29 -10.35
C ILE A 12 2.08 7.78 -10.03
N ARG A 13 1.92 8.63 -11.02
CA ARG A 13 1.90 10.08 -10.83
C ARG A 13 0.76 10.50 -9.92
N ARG A 14 -0.41 9.90 -10.09
CA ARG A 14 -1.57 10.19 -9.25
C ARG A 14 -1.31 9.78 -7.79
N VAL A 15 -0.72 8.61 -7.58
CA VAL A 15 -0.34 8.16 -6.24
C VAL A 15 0.61 9.14 -5.58
N ILE A 16 1.62 9.61 -6.32
CA ILE A 16 2.59 10.58 -5.82
C ILE A 16 1.89 11.89 -5.45
N GLN A 17 0.98 12.36 -6.28
CA GLN A 17 0.22 13.58 -6.00
C GLN A 17 -0.59 13.45 -4.71
N VAL A 18 -1.27 12.32 -4.53
CA VAL A 18 -2.08 12.08 -3.34
C VAL A 18 -1.20 12.03 -2.09
N LEU A 19 -0.10 11.29 -2.14
CA LEU A 19 0.83 11.19 -1.02
C LEU A 19 1.43 12.56 -0.62
N SER A 20 1.46 13.49 -1.54
CA SER A 20 2.03 14.83 -1.31
C SER A 20 1.02 15.81 -0.72
N ARG A 21 -0.24 15.43 -0.57
CA ARG A 21 -1.28 16.30 0.00
C ARG A 21 -1.16 16.42 1.51
N ARG A 22 -1.80 17.43 2.05
CA ARG A 22 -1.87 17.61 3.50
C ARG A 22 -2.99 16.81 4.13
N THR A 23 -4.07 16.57 3.39
CA THR A 23 -5.22 15.81 3.86
C THR A 23 -5.61 14.79 2.82
N LYS A 24 -6.32 13.75 3.24
CA LYS A 24 -6.78 12.70 2.34
C LYS A 24 -5.60 12.19 1.50
N ASN A 25 -4.50 11.95 2.19
CA ASN A 25 -3.19 11.71 1.59
C ASN A 25 -2.77 10.24 1.58
N ASN A 26 -3.71 9.34 1.78
CA ASN A 26 -3.46 7.90 1.70
C ASN A 26 -4.18 7.35 0.47
N PRO A 27 -3.46 7.12 -0.63
CA PRO A 27 -4.09 6.62 -1.84
C PRO A 27 -4.52 5.17 -1.68
N VAL A 28 -5.68 4.83 -2.23
CA VAL A 28 -6.16 3.45 -2.30
C VAL A 28 -6.33 3.10 -3.76
N LEU A 29 -5.56 2.13 -4.21
CA LEU A 29 -5.63 1.65 -5.58
C LEU A 29 -6.88 0.78 -5.72
N ILE A 30 -7.77 1.18 -6.59
CA ILE A 30 -9.05 0.51 -6.81
C ILE A 30 -9.04 -0.16 -8.17
N GLY A 31 -9.19 -1.46 -8.20
CA GLY A 31 -9.23 -2.19 -9.46
C GLY A 31 -9.47 -3.67 -9.24
N GLU A 32 -9.84 -4.35 -10.31
CA GLU A 32 -10.08 -5.79 -10.27
C GLU A 32 -8.78 -6.54 -9.96
N PRO A 33 -8.87 -7.75 -9.42
CA PRO A 33 -7.66 -8.55 -9.19
C PRO A 33 -6.89 -8.75 -10.49
N GLY A 34 -5.57 -8.63 -10.41
CA GLY A 34 -4.72 -8.89 -11.56
C GLY A 34 -4.52 -7.72 -12.53
N VAL A 35 -5.06 -6.52 -12.24
CA VAL A 35 -4.87 -5.38 -13.14
C VAL A 35 -3.53 -4.67 -12.98
N GLY A 36 -2.72 -5.06 -11.99
CA GLY A 36 -1.38 -4.51 -11.81
C GLY A 36 -1.24 -3.49 -10.70
N LYS A 37 -2.06 -3.59 -9.66
CA LYS A 37 -1.98 -2.67 -8.52
C LYS A 37 -0.62 -2.73 -7.82
N THR A 38 -0.09 -3.92 -7.63
CA THR A 38 1.23 -4.09 -7.01
C THR A 38 2.33 -3.47 -7.86
N ALA A 39 2.23 -3.57 -9.18
CA ALA A 39 3.20 -2.96 -10.08
C ALA A 39 3.26 -1.43 -9.93
N ILE A 40 2.14 -0.80 -9.63
CA ILE A 40 2.11 0.64 -9.39
C ILE A 40 2.92 1.00 -8.15
N VAL A 41 2.79 0.19 -7.10
CA VAL A 41 3.54 0.42 -5.86
C VAL A 41 5.04 0.18 -6.08
N GLU A 42 5.39 -0.82 -6.87
CA GLU A 42 6.79 -1.05 -7.24
C GLU A 42 7.35 0.12 -8.05
N GLY A 43 6.53 0.67 -8.95
CA GLY A 43 6.90 1.85 -9.73
C GLY A 43 7.10 3.08 -8.84
N LEU A 44 6.26 3.25 -7.84
CA LEU A 44 6.45 4.32 -6.85
C LEU A 44 7.78 4.17 -6.11
N ALA A 45 8.06 2.95 -5.63
CA ALA A 45 9.30 2.70 -4.92
C ALA A 45 10.52 3.00 -5.80
N GLN A 46 10.46 2.62 -7.07
CA GLN A 46 11.54 2.89 -8.01
C GLN A 46 11.75 4.39 -8.22
N ARG A 47 10.70 5.15 -8.36
CA ARG A 47 10.81 6.60 -8.52
C ARG A 47 11.43 7.26 -7.29
N ILE A 48 11.11 6.77 -6.11
CA ILE A 48 11.72 7.26 -4.89
C ILE A 48 13.22 6.97 -4.89
N ILE A 49 13.60 5.75 -5.26
CA ILE A 49 15.01 5.37 -5.36
C ILE A 49 15.76 6.25 -6.35
N ASP A 50 15.13 6.54 -7.49
CA ASP A 50 15.74 7.36 -8.55
C ASP A 50 15.72 8.86 -8.21
N GLY A 51 15.08 9.26 -7.13
CA GLY A 51 14.93 10.66 -6.77
C GLY A 51 13.93 11.42 -7.64
N ASP A 52 13.12 10.71 -8.40
CA ASP A 52 12.15 11.29 -9.33
C ASP A 52 10.80 11.49 -8.66
N VAL A 53 10.81 12.18 -7.54
CA VAL A 53 9.61 12.48 -6.73
C VAL A 53 9.79 13.87 -6.13
N PRO A 54 8.67 14.50 -5.68
CA PRO A 54 8.78 15.76 -4.93
C PRO A 54 9.63 15.58 -3.68
N GLU A 55 10.20 16.67 -3.21
CA GLU A 55 11.08 16.63 -2.04
C GLU A 55 10.43 16.00 -0.81
N SER A 56 9.13 16.17 -0.65
CA SER A 56 8.39 15.60 0.46
C SER A 56 8.41 14.08 0.48
N LEU A 57 8.71 13.44 -0.64
CA LEU A 57 8.76 11.98 -0.75
C LEU A 57 10.18 11.44 -0.95
N ARG A 58 11.17 12.31 -1.02
CA ARG A 58 12.56 11.88 -1.17
C ARG A 58 13.00 11.10 0.05
N ASP A 59 13.79 10.07 -0.20
CA ASP A 59 14.37 9.21 0.83
C ASP A 59 13.35 8.43 1.66
N LYS A 60 12.09 8.40 1.23
CA LYS A 60 11.10 7.55 1.87
C LYS A 60 11.36 6.09 1.51
N THR A 61 10.92 5.20 2.38
CA THR A 61 11.01 3.76 2.16
C THR A 61 9.60 3.20 2.05
N VAL A 62 9.35 2.41 1.01
CA VAL A 62 8.07 1.71 0.86
C VAL A 62 8.20 0.32 1.46
N VAL A 63 7.34 0.01 2.41
CA VAL A 63 7.34 -1.27 3.12
C VAL A 63 5.99 -1.94 2.94
N SER A 64 6.02 -3.18 2.51
CA SER A 64 4.80 -3.98 2.38
C SER A 64 4.47 -4.66 3.71
N LEU A 65 3.28 -4.40 4.22
CA LEU A 65 2.81 -5.00 5.45
C LEU A 65 1.93 -6.21 5.09
N ASP A 66 2.50 -7.41 5.22
CA ASP A 66 1.82 -8.66 4.87
C ASP A 66 1.15 -9.26 6.11
N MET A 67 -0.13 -8.94 6.27
CA MET A 67 -0.90 -9.39 7.42
C MET A 67 -1.09 -10.91 7.42
N GLY A 68 -1.25 -11.50 6.23
CA GLY A 68 -1.41 -12.93 6.11
C GLY A 68 -0.21 -13.70 6.63
N SER A 69 0.99 -13.24 6.27
CA SER A 69 2.23 -13.87 6.76
C SER A 69 2.38 -13.74 8.28
N MET A 70 1.99 -12.60 8.83
CA MET A 70 2.06 -12.40 10.28
C MET A 70 1.13 -13.34 11.03
N VAL A 71 -0.10 -13.50 10.53
CA VAL A 71 -1.07 -14.40 11.14
C VAL A 71 -0.60 -15.85 11.01
N ALA A 72 -0.15 -16.26 9.82
CA ALA A 72 0.29 -17.62 9.57
C ALA A 72 1.53 -17.99 10.38
N GLY A 73 2.42 -17.04 10.63
CA GLY A 73 3.63 -17.28 11.41
C GLY A 73 3.42 -17.22 12.92
N ALA A 74 2.26 -16.78 13.37
CA ALA A 74 1.99 -16.64 14.80
C ALA A 74 1.48 -17.97 15.37
N LYS A 75 1.96 -18.34 16.53
CA LYS A 75 1.53 -19.57 17.21
C LYS A 75 0.25 -19.36 18.01
N TYR A 76 0.00 -18.12 18.41
CA TYR A 76 -1.18 -17.75 19.16
C TYR A 76 -1.51 -16.29 18.89
N ARG A 77 -2.73 -15.90 19.22
CA ARG A 77 -3.24 -14.55 18.93
C ARG A 77 -2.38 -13.43 19.49
N GLY A 78 -1.92 -13.58 20.71
CA GLY A 78 -1.08 -12.55 21.35
C GLY A 78 0.25 -12.35 20.63
N GLU A 79 0.80 -13.39 20.02
CA GLU A 79 2.03 -13.29 19.25
C GLU A 79 1.83 -12.44 18.00
N PHE A 80 0.69 -12.61 17.31
CA PHE A 80 0.36 -11.78 16.16
C PHE A 80 0.23 -10.32 16.57
N GLU A 81 -0.49 -10.05 17.66
CA GLU A 81 -0.67 -8.68 18.15
C GLU A 81 0.68 -8.04 18.51
N GLU A 82 1.55 -8.78 19.18
CA GLU A 82 2.87 -8.29 19.54
C GLU A 82 3.72 -7.96 18.31
N ARG A 83 3.69 -8.81 17.30
CA ARG A 83 4.42 -8.59 16.05
C ARG A 83 3.92 -7.36 15.33
N LEU A 84 2.60 -7.25 15.20
CA LEU A 84 2.01 -6.11 14.53
C LEU A 84 2.31 -4.82 15.28
N LYS A 85 2.18 -4.84 16.60
CA LYS A 85 2.48 -3.67 17.40
C LYS A 85 3.94 -3.22 17.23
N ALA A 86 4.86 -4.16 17.21
CA ALA A 86 6.28 -3.85 17.03
C ALA A 86 6.54 -3.19 15.68
N VAL A 87 5.92 -3.72 14.62
CA VAL A 87 6.06 -3.14 13.28
C VAL A 87 5.45 -1.74 13.22
N LEU A 88 4.27 -1.57 13.79
CA LEU A 88 3.59 -0.26 13.79
C LEU A 88 4.36 0.76 14.63
N ASP A 89 4.95 0.36 15.75
CA ASP A 89 5.79 1.24 16.54
C ASP A 89 7.02 1.68 15.76
N ASP A 90 7.64 0.78 15.00
CA ASP A 90 8.76 1.13 14.13
C ASP A 90 8.36 2.14 13.06
N ILE A 91 7.20 1.95 12.46
CA ILE A 91 6.68 2.88 11.47
C ILE A 91 6.44 4.26 12.09
N LYS A 92 5.82 4.29 13.25
CA LYS A 92 5.55 5.52 13.97
C LYS A 92 6.85 6.24 14.33
N ASN A 93 7.83 5.49 14.84
CA ASN A 93 9.11 6.05 15.26
C ASN A 93 9.98 6.50 14.09
N SER A 94 9.67 6.08 12.88
CA SER A 94 10.37 6.54 11.69
C SER A 94 10.06 8.00 11.33
N ALA A 95 9.11 8.61 12.03
CA ALA A 95 8.72 10.02 11.83
C ALA A 95 8.35 10.33 10.38
N GLY A 96 7.59 9.46 9.76
CA GLY A 96 7.09 9.66 8.40
C GLY A 96 8.02 9.19 7.30
N GLN A 97 9.11 8.52 7.62
CA GLN A 97 10.03 8.00 6.61
C GLN A 97 9.50 6.77 5.88
N ILE A 98 8.53 6.08 6.46
CA ILE A 98 8.00 4.85 5.89
C ILE A 98 6.62 5.10 5.28
N ILE A 99 6.45 4.62 4.05
CA ILE A 99 5.15 4.55 3.38
C ILE A 99 4.78 3.07 3.36
N THR A 100 3.68 2.72 3.99
CA THR A 100 3.27 1.33 4.15
C THR A 100 2.32 0.93 3.04
N PHE A 101 2.62 -0.18 2.35
CA PHE A 101 1.68 -0.74 1.38
C PHE A 101 0.89 -1.87 2.03
N ILE A 102 -0.44 -1.82 1.91
CA ILE A 102 -1.33 -2.86 2.41
C ILE A 102 -2.23 -3.32 1.28
N ASP A 103 -2.01 -4.55 0.81
CA ASP A 103 -2.87 -5.16 -0.18
C ASP A 103 -4.12 -5.70 0.50
N GLU A 104 -5.20 -5.81 -0.26
CA GLU A 104 -6.49 -6.26 0.25
C GLU A 104 -6.88 -5.51 1.53
N LEU A 105 -6.80 -4.19 1.44
CA LEU A 105 -7.01 -3.30 2.59
C LEU A 105 -8.31 -3.58 3.34
N HIS A 106 -9.35 -4.00 2.64
CA HIS A 106 -10.66 -4.29 3.22
C HIS A 106 -10.62 -5.43 4.25
N THR A 107 -9.59 -6.28 4.21
CA THR A 107 -9.49 -7.41 5.16
C THR A 107 -9.08 -6.98 6.55
N ILE A 108 -8.48 -5.80 6.69
CA ILE A 108 -7.95 -5.36 7.98
C ILE A 108 -8.58 -4.07 8.49
N VAL A 109 -9.31 -3.35 7.65
CA VAL A 109 -10.00 -2.12 8.06
C VAL A 109 -11.45 -2.19 7.63
N GLY A 110 -12.30 -1.43 8.32
CA GLY A 110 -13.71 -1.39 7.98
C GLY A 110 -14.53 -2.45 8.71
N ALA A 111 -15.85 -2.33 8.61
CA ALA A 111 -16.79 -3.19 9.30
C ALA A 111 -16.84 -4.62 8.76
N GLY A 112 -16.28 -4.85 7.57
CA GLY A 112 -16.30 -6.15 6.94
C GLY A 112 -15.12 -7.04 7.28
N ALA A 113 -14.17 -6.55 8.06
CA ALA A 113 -13.04 -7.37 8.49
C ALA A 113 -13.54 -8.54 9.33
N THR A 114 -13.11 -9.73 8.98
CA THR A 114 -13.51 -10.95 9.67
C THR A 114 -12.30 -11.65 10.26
N GLY A 115 -12.51 -12.40 11.33
CA GLY A 115 -11.44 -13.07 12.03
C GLY A 115 -10.82 -12.19 13.09
N GLU A 116 -10.32 -12.81 14.13
CA GLU A 116 -9.78 -12.10 15.30
C GLU A 116 -8.55 -11.25 14.94
N GLY A 117 -7.64 -11.81 14.14
CA GLY A 117 -6.43 -11.10 13.75
C GLY A 117 -6.72 -9.84 12.94
N ALA A 118 -7.69 -9.92 12.01
CA ALA A 118 -8.08 -8.78 11.19
C ALA A 118 -8.71 -7.67 12.03
N MET A 119 -9.55 -8.02 12.99
CA MET A 119 -10.16 -7.06 13.90
C MET A 119 -9.12 -6.35 14.75
N ASP A 120 -8.16 -7.11 15.26
CA ASP A 120 -7.08 -6.54 16.07
C ASP A 120 -6.20 -5.59 15.25
N ALA A 121 -5.93 -5.97 14.01
CA ALA A 121 -5.16 -5.11 13.10
C ALA A 121 -5.89 -3.78 12.86
N GLY A 122 -7.19 -3.84 12.60
CA GLY A 122 -8.00 -2.64 12.40
C GLY A 122 -7.99 -1.74 13.62
N ASN A 123 -8.10 -2.31 14.80
CA ASN A 123 -8.10 -1.57 16.05
C ASN A 123 -6.77 -0.87 16.32
N MET A 124 -5.67 -1.40 15.80
CA MET A 124 -4.36 -0.78 15.92
C MET A 124 -4.10 0.26 14.85
N ILE A 125 -4.54 0.00 13.63
CA ILE A 125 -4.23 0.83 12.46
C ILE A 125 -5.11 2.08 12.40
N LYS A 126 -6.40 1.96 12.68
CA LYS A 126 -7.31 3.10 12.61
C LYS A 126 -6.88 4.30 13.45
N PRO A 127 -6.48 4.13 14.72
CA PRO A 127 -6.02 5.28 15.50
C PRO A 127 -4.78 5.95 14.91
N MET A 128 -3.87 5.18 14.35
CA MET A 128 -2.66 5.73 13.73
C MET A 128 -3.00 6.55 12.48
N LEU A 129 -3.94 6.07 11.68
CA LEU A 129 -4.44 6.83 10.52
C LEU A 129 -5.09 8.13 10.97
N ALA A 130 -5.92 8.06 12.02
CA ALA A 130 -6.62 9.22 12.54
C ALA A 130 -5.66 10.29 13.06
N ARG A 131 -4.53 9.88 13.65
CA ARG A 131 -3.53 10.80 14.18
C ARG A 131 -2.48 11.22 13.14
N GLY A 132 -2.56 10.70 11.92
CA GLY A 132 -1.55 10.98 10.89
C GLY A 132 -0.21 10.33 11.12
N GLU A 133 -0.15 9.30 11.94
CA GLU A 133 1.09 8.57 12.25
C GLU A 133 1.41 7.48 11.24
N LEU A 134 0.47 7.14 10.38
CA LEU A 134 0.63 6.12 9.36
C LEU A 134 0.34 6.71 7.98
N ARG A 135 1.33 6.66 7.09
CA ARG A 135 1.15 6.97 5.68
C ARG A 135 1.10 5.65 4.94
N MET A 136 0.09 5.47 4.12
CA MET A 136 -0.08 4.18 3.46
C MET A 136 -0.60 4.31 2.04
N VAL A 137 -0.33 3.27 1.27
CA VAL A 137 -0.96 3.01 -0.01
C VAL A 137 -1.72 1.72 0.16
N GLY A 138 -3.02 1.74 -0.03
CA GLY A 138 -3.85 0.54 0.04
C GLY A 138 -4.20 0.04 -1.35
N ALA A 139 -4.66 -1.20 -1.42
CA ALA A 139 -5.17 -1.78 -2.65
C ALA A 139 -6.39 -2.63 -2.33
N THR A 140 -7.43 -2.50 -3.15
CA THR A 140 -8.66 -3.26 -2.98
C THR A 140 -9.48 -3.17 -4.26
N THR A 141 -10.66 -3.80 -4.29
CA THR A 141 -11.61 -3.66 -5.39
C THR A 141 -12.62 -2.56 -5.07
N LEU A 142 -13.31 -2.06 -6.09
CA LEU A 142 -14.33 -1.05 -5.88
C LEU A 142 -15.47 -1.56 -5.01
N GLU A 143 -15.89 -2.81 -5.23
CA GLU A 143 -16.95 -3.42 -4.45
C GLU A 143 -16.58 -3.48 -2.98
N GLU A 144 -15.38 -3.96 -2.65
CA GLU A 144 -14.90 -4.05 -1.27
C GLU A 144 -14.74 -2.67 -0.64
N TYR A 145 -14.23 -1.72 -1.40
CA TYR A 145 -14.06 -0.35 -0.91
C TYR A 145 -15.41 0.25 -0.52
N ARG A 146 -16.39 0.14 -1.39
CA ARG A 146 -17.73 0.69 -1.13
C ARG A 146 -18.41 0.00 0.05
N LYS A 147 -18.22 -1.29 0.15
CA LYS A 147 -18.88 -2.08 1.19
C LYS A 147 -18.28 -1.87 2.58
N TYR A 148 -16.97 -1.76 2.67
CA TYR A 148 -16.28 -1.80 3.95
C TYR A 148 -15.56 -0.54 4.35
N ILE A 149 -15.16 0.30 3.42
CA ILE A 149 -14.34 1.48 3.72
C ILE A 149 -15.11 2.77 3.54
N GLU A 150 -15.82 2.92 2.45
CA GLU A 150 -16.52 4.17 2.12
C GLU A 150 -17.55 4.56 3.18
N LYS A 151 -18.14 3.59 3.83
CA LYS A 151 -19.16 3.82 4.86
C LYS A 151 -18.57 4.23 6.21
N ASP A 152 -17.29 4.09 6.40
CA ASP A 152 -16.61 4.49 7.62
C ASP A 152 -16.08 5.90 7.45
N ALA A 153 -16.76 6.87 8.07
CA ALA A 153 -16.42 8.27 7.90
C ALA A 153 -14.99 8.61 8.34
N ALA A 154 -14.50 7.92 9.36
CA ALA A 154 -13.14 8.16 9.85
C ALA A 154 -12.09 7.71 8.84
N LEU A 155 -12.33 6.60 8.17
CA LEU A 155 -11.43 6.10 7.12
C LEU A 155 -11.58 6.88 5.82
N GLU A 156 -12.82 7.15 5.42
CA GLU A 156 -13.10 7.82 4.16
C GLU A 156 -12.42 9.18 4.09
N ARG A 157 -12.33 9.89 5.18
CA ARG A 157 -11.65 11.19 5.24
C ARG A 157 -10.13 11.10 5.03
N ARG A 158 -9.55 9.93 5.22
CA ARG A 158 -8.10 9.72 5.14
C ARG A 158 -7.64 9.16 3.82
N PHE A 159 -8.57 8.56 3.07
CA PHE A 159 -8.24 7.85 1.83
C PHE A 159 -8.67 8.61 0.59
N GLN A 160 -7.88 8.48 -0.45
CA GLN A 160 -8.23 8.96 -1.78
C GLN A 160 -8.20 7.78 -2.75
N GLN A 161 -9.31 7.54 -3.42
CA GLN A 161 -9.38 6.49 -4.42
C GLN A 161 -8.53 6.85 -5.64
N VAL A 162 -7.79 5.87 -6.13
CA VAL A 162 -7.03 5.97 -7.38
C VAL A 162 -7.43 4.78 -8.23
N PHE A 163 -8.16 5.01 -9.29
CA PHE A 163 -8.69 3.93 -10.11
C PHE A 163 -7.63 3.36 -11.04
N VAL A 164 -7.57 2.03 -11.09
CA VAL A 164 -6.63 1.30 -11.93
C VAL A 164 -7.42 0.44 -12.90
N GLY A 165 -7.40 0.83 -14.14
CA GLY A 165 -8.10 0.09 -15.19
C GLY A 165 -7.30 -1.10 -15.69
N GLU A 166 -7.95 -1.94 -16.48
CA GLU A 166 -7.25 -3.02 -17.13
C GLU A 166 -6.30 -2.47 -18.19
N PRO A 167 -5.08 -2.99 -18.29
CA PRO A 167 -4.16 -2.54 -19.33
C PRO A 167 -4.62 -3.02 -20.70
N SER A 168 -4.25 -2.28 -21.75
CA SER A 168 -4.43 -2.73 -23.13
C SER A 168 -3.56 -3.96 -23.38
N VAL A 169 -3.79 -4.62 -24.52
CA VAL A 169 -2.94 -5.78 -24.86
C VAL A 169 -1.47 -5.38 -24.95
N GLU A 170 -1.19 -4.24 -25.56
CA GLU A 170 0.19 -3.74 -25.66
C GLU A 170 0.78 -3.41 -24.30
N ASP A 171 0.00 -2.74 -23.46
CA ASP A 171 0.42 -2.41 -22.12
C ASP A 171 0.68 -3.67 -21.28
N THR A 172 -0.17 -4.70 -21.44
CA THR A 172 0.01 -5.95 -20.73
C THR A 172 1.33 -6.61 -21.08
N VAL A 173 1.68 -6.66 -22.36
CA VAL A 173 2.97 -7.23 -22.78
C VAL A 173 4.13 -6.42 -22.20
N GLY A 174 4.04 -5.10 -22.28
CA GLY A 174 5.06 -4.22 -21.71
C GLY A 174 5.19 -4.37 -20.21
N ILE A 175 4.09 -4.46 -19.49
CA ILE A 175 4.09 -4.64 -18.04
C ILE A 175 4.74 -5.97 -17.66
N LEU A 176 4.39 -7.04 -18.34
CA LEU A 176 4.97 -8.36 -18.05
C LEU A 176 6.49 -8.36 -18.26
N ARG A 177 6.97 -7.73 -19.31
CA ARG A 177 8.40 -7.59 -19.55
C ARG A 177 9.07 -6.74 -18.50
N GLY A 178 8.47 -5.61 -18.18
CA GLY A 178 9.00 -4.70 -17.17
C GLY A 178 9.08 -5.32 -15.79
N LEU A 179 8.05 -6.06 -15.40
CA LEU A 179 8.03 -6.74 -14.11
C LEU A 179 9.11 -7.81 -14.00
N LYS A 180 9.32 -8.57 -15.07
CA LYS A 180 10.38 -9.58 -15.08
C LYS A 180 11.75 -8.95 -14.84
N ASP A 181 12.09 -7.93 -15.61
CA ASP A 181 13.37 -7.26 -15.50
C ASP A 181 13.53 -6.61 -14.11
N ARG A 182 12.52 -5.96 -13.64
CA ARG A 182 12.56 -5.30 -12.34
C ARG A 182 12.69 -6.30 -11.20
N TYR A 183 11.97 -7.40 -11.28
CA TYR A 183 12.04 -8.43 -10.25
C TYR A 183 13.46 -8.98 -10.14
N GLU A 184 14.10 -9.20 -11.25
CA GLU A 184 15.46 -9.71 -11.29
C GLU A 184 16.48 -8.69 -10.77
N VAL A 185 16.32 -7.42 -11.12
CA VAL A 185 17.30 -6.37 -10.81
C VAL A 185 17.04 -5.71 -9.46
N HIS A 186 15.78 -5.48 -9.11
CA HIS A 186 15.41 -4.65 -7.96
C HIS A 186 14.73 -5.41 -6.84
N HIS A 187 14.71 -6.73 -6.90
CA HIS A 187 13.99 -7.55 -5.91
C HIS A 187 14.33 -7.19 -4.46
N GLY A 188 15.59 -6.91 -4.18
CA GLY A 188 16.05 -6.60 -2.84
C GLY A 188 15.85 -5.16 -2.40
N VAL A 189 15.48 -4.24 -3.31
CA VAL A 189 15.45 -2.80 -2.98
C VAL A 189 14.07 -2.16 -3.14
N ARG A 190 13.11 -2.84 -3.70
CA ARG A 190 11.80 -2.27 -3.90
C ARG A 190 10.96 -2.40 -2.63
N ILE A 191 9.84 -3.04 -2.68
CA ILE A 191 8.99 -3.25 -1.52
C ILE A 191 9.56 -4.38 -0.68
N THR A 192 9.80 -4.10 0.60
CA THR A 192 10.28 -5.13 1.52
C THR A 192 9.20 -5.42 2.55
N ASP A 193 9.14 -6.68 2.97
CA ASP A 193 8.25 -7.07 4.06
C ASP A 193 8.83 -6.57 5.37
N SER A 194 7.94 -6.00 6.17
CA SER A 194 8.34 -5.47 7.48
C SER A 194 8.21 -6.49 8.60
N ALA A 195 7.83 -7.69 8.27
CA ALA A 195 7.61 -8.73 9.27
C ALA A 195 8.90 -9.47 9.66
#